data_5200510440c370b1a26e8a5517ee759a
#
_entry.id   5200510440c370b1a26e8a5517ee759a
#
_cell.length_a   1.000
_cell.length_b   1.000
_cell.length_c   1.000
_cell.angle_alpha   90.00
_cell.angle_beta   90.00
_cell.angle_gamma   90.00
#
_symmetry.space_group_name_H-M   'P 1'
#
loop_
_entity.id
_entity.type
_entity.pdbx_description
1 polymer ?
#
loop_
_entity_poly.entity_id
_entity_poly.type
_entity_poly.pdbx_seq_one_letter_code
_entity_poly.pdbx_strand_id
1 'polypeptide(L)'
;MTQRLKLAVLLSGGGTTLANLLEWIDHGRLSAEVGLVVSSRPNVKGLDIARNAGIRTEVIPARKYTISAREGEEIRDLAGMSRDIDNLVLDGGYDLVCLAGFLSRYMFSDRLKGRVLNIHPALIPMFCGEGMYGHRVHEAVVASGVRLTGCTVHFADHSYDTGPIILQRCCPVYSDDTPEDVAARVFAEECIAYPTAINLIADRRVSFTSSHRTYIDGDRFIERYGADDA
;
A
#
# COMPACT_ATOMS: atom_id res chain seq x y z
N MET A 1 23.88 3.29 9.99
CA MET A 1 23.66 3.90 8.65
C MET A 1 22.31 3.43 8.15
N THR A 2 21.41 4.32 7.80
CA THR A 2 20.11 4.01 7.22
C THR A 2 20.32 3.36 5.86
N GLN A 3 19.71 2.22 5.60
CA GLN A 3 19.78 1.54 4.31
C GLN A 3 18.86 2.26 3.32
N ARG A 4 19.35 2.62 2.15
CA ARG A 4 18.48 3.09 1.06
C ARG A 4 17.79 1.90 0.42
N LEU A 5 16.46 1.78 0.61
CA LEU A 5 15.67 0.66 0.12
C LEU A 5 15.30 0.84 -1.35
N LYS A 6 15.32 -0.25 -2.10
CA LYS A 6 14.87 -0.30 -3.48
C LYS A 6 13.44 -0.80 -3.56
N LEU A 7 12.52 0.06 -4.01
CA LEU A 7 11.08 -0.21 -3.99
C LEU A 7 10.57 -0.65 -5.37
N ALA A 8 9.67 -1.64 -5.37
CA ALA A 8 8.76 -1.92 -6.47
C ALA A 8 7.35 -1.45 -6.06
N VAL A 9 6.74 -0.56 -6.83
CA VAL A 9 5.41 -0.01 -6.53
C VAL A 9 4.38 -0.64 -7.46
N LEU A 10 3.33 -1.22 -6.90
CA LEU A 10 2.21 -1.82 -7.62
C LEU A 10 0.99 -0.91 -7.53
N LEU A 11 0.39 -0.58 -8.68
CA LEU A 11 -0.78 0.31 -8.75
C LEU A 11 -1.78 -0.12 -9.84
N SER A 12 -3.00 0.46 -9.80
CA SER A 12 -4.05 0.21 -10.81
C SER A 12 -4.72 1.48 -11.31
N GLY A 13 -4.27 2.66 -10.87
CA GLY A 13 -5.00 3.91 -11.11
C GLY A 13 -4.14 5.18 -11.12
N GLY A 14 -4.61 6.20 -10.40
CA GLY A 14 -4.12 7.57 -10.44
C GLY A 14 -2.66 7.78 -10.05
N GLY A 15 -2.10 6.90 -9.20
CA GLY A 15 -0.71 6.98 -8.75
C GLY A 15 -0.44 8.10 -7.74
N THR A 16 -1.44 8.57 -7.01
CA THR A 16 -1.28 9.62 -5.98
C THR A 16 -0.32 9.20 -4.89
N THR A 17 -0.41 7.95 -4.42
CA THR A 17 0.54 7.39 -3.45
C THR A 17 1.95 7.30 -4.01
N LEU A 18 2.12 6.90 -5.29
CA LEU A 18 3.42 6.91 -5.96
C LEU A 18 4.01 8.33 -6.00
N ALA A 19 3.20 9.32 -6.40
CA ALA A 19 3.63 10.72 -6.46
C ALA A 19 4.12 11.22 -5.10
N ASN A 20 3.38 10.89 -4.03
CA ASN A 20 3.78 11.23 -2.66
C ASN A 20 5.10 10.57 -2.25
N LEU A 21 5.30 9.27 -2.54
CA LEU A 21 6.57 8.60 -2.25
C LEU A 21 7.75 9.26 -2.98
N LEU A 22 7.56 9.63 -4.26
CA LEU A 22 8.58 10.32 -5.05
C LEU A 22 8.90 11.71 -4.48
N GLU A 23 7.90 12.46 -4.04
CA GLU A 23 8.08 13.75 -3.39
C GLU A 23 8.89 13.62 -2.10
N TRP A 24 8.61 12.62 -1.27
CA TRP A 24 9.38 12.38 -0.05
C TRP A 24 10.83 11.99 -0.35
N ILE A 25 11.07 11.22 -1.41
CA ILE A 25 12.42 10.86 -1.87
C ILE A 25 13.19 12.09 -2.36
N ASP A 26 12.55 12.92 -3.18
CA ASP A 26 13.16 14.12 -3.76
C ASP A 26 13.57 15.14 -2.68
N HIS A 27 12.76 15.27 -1.64
CA HIS A 27 13.07 16.10 -0.48
C HIS A 27 14.05 15.45 0.52
N GLY A 28 14.56 14.26 0.25
CA GLY A 28 15.49 13.54 1.15
C GLY A 28 14.83 13.05 2.45
N ARG A 29 13.49 13.02 2.51
CA ARG A 29 12.72 12.57 3.68
C ARG A 29 12.43 11.08 3.70
N LEU A 30 12.59 10.38 2.58
CA LEU A 30 12.42 8.93 2.46
C LEU A 30 13.73 8.30 2.00
N SER A 31 14.30 7.40 2.83
CA SER A 31 15.53 6.66 2.52
C SER A 31 15.24 5.48 1.59
N ALA A 32 14.80 5.79 0.38
CA ALA A 32 14.46 4.78 -0.62
C ALA A 32 14.66 5.29 -2.06
N GLU A 33 14.54 4.39 -3.02
CA GLU A 33 14.39 4.71 -4.43
C GLU A 33 13.30 3.82 -5.03
N VAL A 34 12.49 4.37 -5.94
CA VAL A 34 11.53 3.58 -6.71
C VAL A 34 12.20 3.14 -8.01
N GLY A 35 12.48 1.85 -8.14
CA GLY A 35 13.15 1.30 -9.31
C GLY A 35 12.22 0.60 -10.30
N LEU A 36 10.98 0.27 -9.87
CA LEU A 36 9.97 -0.40 -10.70
C LEU A 36 8.57 0.05 -10.34
N VAL A 37 7.75 0.31 -11.34
CA VAL A 37 6.31 0.48 -11.19
C VAL A 37 5.59 -0.58 -12.05
N VAL A 38 4.75 -1.40 -11.42
CA VAL A 38 3.92 -2.39 -12.10
C VAL A 38 2.46 -1.94 -12.03
N SER A 39 1.79 -1.90 -13.17
CA SER A 39 0.36 -1.60 -13.22
C SER A 39 -0.45 -2.81 -13.68
N SER A 40 -1.58 -3.06 -13.00
CA SER A 40 -2.57 -4.05 -13.45
C SER A 40 -3.45 -3.55 -14.59
N ARG A 41 -3.31 -2.28 -15.00
CA ARG A 41 -4.08 -1.64 -16.08
C ARG A 41 -3.17 -0.82 -16.99
N PRO A 42 -3.36 -0.88 -18.30
CA PRO A 42 -2.67 0.03 -19.23
C PRO A 42 -3.23 1.46 -19.11
N ASN A 43 -2.47 2.42 -19.57
CA ASN A 43 -2.90 3.81 -19.77
C ASN A 43 -3.48 4.47 -18.50
N VAL A 44 -2.89 4.20 -17.34
CA VAL A 44 -3.24 4.86 -16.08
C VAL A 44 -2.24 5.97 -15.75
N LYS A 45 -2.72 7.05 -15.11
CA LYS A 45 -1.91 8.21 -14.76
C LYS A 45 -0.67 7.84 -13.92
N GLY A 46 -0.76 6.82 -13.07
CA GLY A 46 0.38 6.33 -12.29
C GLY A 46 1.57 5.85 -13.14
N LEU A 47 1.31 5.28 -14.33
CA LEU A 47 2.38 4.93 -15.27
C LEU A 47 3.04 6.16 -15.90
N ASP A 48 2.28 7.22 -16.16
CA ASP A 48 2.83 8.45 -16.72
C ASP A 48 3.70 9.18 -15.69
N ILE A 49 3.28 9.19 -14.42
CA ILE A 49 4.08 9.69 -13.28
C ILE A 49 5.42 8.94 -13.23
N ALA A 50 5.41 7.61 -13.28
CA ALA A 50 6.62 6.80 -13.23
C ALA A 50 7.55 7.06 -14.42
N ARG A 51 7.02 7.12 -15.65
CA ARG A 51 7.80 7.40 -16.87
C ARG A 51 8.44 8.76 -16.83
N ASN A 52 7.69 9.79 -16.40
CA ASN A 52 8.20 11.16 -16.27
C ASN A 52 9.32 11.25 -15.23
N ALA A 53 9.32 10.39 -14.23
CA ALA A 53 10.39 10.25 -13.24
C ALA A 53 11.54 9.33 -13.71
N GLY A 54 11.52 8.83 -14.94
CA GLY A 54 12.55 7.92 -15.47
C GLY A 54 12.54 6.51 -14.87
N ILE A 55 11.43 6.09 -14.25
CA ILE A 55 11.30 4.80 -13.56
C ILE A 55 10.85 3.73 -14.56
N ARG A 56 11.45 2.53 -14.47
CA ARG A 56 11.01 1.36 -15.23
C ARG A 56 9.53 1.07 -14.95
N THR A 57 8.75 0.88 -16.02
CA THR A 57 7.31 0.56 -15.91
C THR A 57 6.99 -0.74 -16.60
N GLU A 58 6.14 -1.56 -15.98
CA GLU A 58 5.60 -2.80 -16.56
C GLU A 58 4.07 -2.80 -16.43
N VAL A 59 3.42 -3.42 -17.40
CA VAL A 59 1.95 -3.59 -17.38
C VAL A 59 1.61 -5.07 -17.38
N ILE A 60 1.05 -5.53 -16.26
CA ILE A 60 0.65 -6.93 -16.05
C ILE A 60 -0.88 -6.96 -15.79
N PRO A 61 -1.69 -6.92 -16.85
CA PRO A 61 -3.14 -6.85 -16.69
C PRO A 61 -3.72 -8.22 -16.38
N ALA A 62 -4.47 -8.32 -15.28
CA ALA A 62 -5.10 -9.57 -14.83
C ALA A 62 -5.92 -10.30 -15.93
N ARG A 63 -6.48 -9.54 -16.89
CA ARG A 63 -7.22 -10.10 -18.03
C ARG A 63 -6.40 -10.96 -19.00
N LYS A 64 -5.05 -10.82 -19.00
CA LYS A 64 -4.17 -11.69 -19.81
C LYS A 64 -3.96 -13.06 -19.17
N TYR A 65 -4.31 -13.20 -17.91
CA TYR A 65 -4.18 -14.43 -17.13
C TYR A 65 -5.57 -15.04 -16.96
N THR A 66 -6.09 -15.58 -18.06
CA THR A 66 -7.39 -16.25 -18.06
C THR A 66 -7.16 -17.73 -18.31
N ILE A 67 -7.68 -18.57 -17.42
CA ILE A 67 -7.78 -20.01 -17.63
C ILE A 67 -9.17 -20.25 -18.22
N SER A 68 -9.24 -20.89 -19.38
CA SER A 68 -10.52 -21.28 -19.98
C SER A 68 -11.17 -22.33 -19.08
N ALA A 69 -12.24 -21.94 -18.38
CA ALA A 69 -13.10 -22.87 -17.71
C ALA A 69 -14.12 -23.46 -18.72
N ARG A 70 -14.71 -24.60 -18.41
CA ARG A 70 -15.76 -25.21 -19.25
C ARG A 70 -16.95 -24.25 -19.29
N GLU A 71 -17.53 -24.08 -20.51
CA GLU A 71 -18.81 -23.41 -20.77
C GLU A 71 -18.89 -21.90 -20.39
N GLY A 72 -17.94 -21.10 -20.89
CA GLY A 72 -18.13 -19.63 -20.92
C GLY A 72 -17.79 -18.87 -19.64
N GLU A 73 -17.30 -19.52 -18.60
CA GLU A 73 -16.75 -18.86 -17.42
C GLU A 73 -15.25 -18.52 -17.62
N GLU A 74 -14.89 -17.25 -17.51
CA GLU A 74 -13.50 -16.82 -17.46
C GLU A 74 -12.98 -16.91 -16.02
N ILE A 75 -12.15 -17.92 -15.73
CA ILE A 75 -11.40 -18.01 -14.47
C ILE A 75 -10.07 -17.27 -14.64
N ARG A 76 -9.76 -16.37 -13.75
CA ARG A 76 -8.49 -15.64 -13.74
C ARG A 76 -7.39 -16.45 -13.06
N ASP A 77 -6.27 -16.68 -13.76
CA ASP A 77 -5.05 -17.24 -13.18
C ASP A 77 -4.29 -16.15 -12.39
N LEU A 78 -4.78 -15.84 -11.19
CA LEU A 78 -4.12 -14.88 -10.31
C LEU A 78 -2.74 -15.37 -9.85
N ALA A 79 -2.55 -16.69 -9.80
CA ALA A 79 -1.26 -17.28 -9.43
C ALA A 79 -0.21 -17.06 -10.53
N GLY A 80 -0.58 -17.22 -11.81
CA GLY A 80 0.28 -16.91 -12.94
C GLY A 80 0.65 -15.44 -13.00
N MET A 81 -0.33 -14.54 -12.82
CA MET A 81 -0.08 -13.10 -12.74
C MET A 81 0.88 -12.75 -11.60
N SER A 82 0.64 -13.31 -10.42
CA SER A 82 1.48 -13.05 -9.24
C SER A 82 2.90 -13.54 -9.43
N ARG A 83 3.09 -14.70 -10.03
CA ARG A 83 4.40 -15.26 -10.36
C ARG A 83 5.21 -14.35 -11.29
N ASP A 84 4.57 -13.76 -12.30
CA ASP A 84 5.27 -12.83 -13.20
C ASP A 84 5.66 -11.54 -12.49
N ILE A 85 4.84 -11.04 -11.56
CA ILE A 85 5.20 -9.91 -10.69
C ILE A 85 6.36 -10.30 -9.77
N ASP A 86 6.29 -11.47 -9.12
CA ASP A 86 7.36 -11.98 -8.25
C ASP A 86 8.70 -12.05 -8.96
N ASN A 87 8.71 -12.59 -10.19
CA ASN A 87 9.93 -12.68 -11.01
C ASN A 87 10.52 -11.29 -11.26
N LEU A 88 9.72 -10.31 -11.66
CA LEU A 88 10.20 -8.93 -11.86
C LEU A 88 10.82 -8.34 -10.58
N VAL A 89 10.17 -8.57 -9.43
CA VAL A 89 10.62 -8.06 -8.14
C VAL A 89 11.92 -8.72 -7.70
N LEU A 90 11.98 -10.05 -7.78
CA LEU A 90 13.12 -10.84 -7.30
C LEU A 90 14.35 -10.68 -8.21
N ASP A 91 14.15 -10.74 -9.53
CA ASP A 91 15.25 -10.57 -10.50
C ASP A 91 15.79 -9.14 -10.51
N GLY A 92 14.95 -8.16 -10.22
CA GLY A 92 15.34 -6.76 -10.09
C GLY A 92 16.03 -6.41 -8.76
N GLY A 93 16.04 -7.33 -7.79
CA GLY A 93 16.64 -7.12 -6.47
C GLY A 93 15.96 -6.02 -5.66
N TYR A 94 14.64 -5.89 -5.75
CA TYR A 94 13.87 -4.91 -4.96
C TYR A 94 13.72 -5.40 -3.52
N ASP A 95 13.94 -4.51 -2.56
CA ASP A 95 13.86 -4.82 -1.13
C ASP A 95 12.41 -4.94 -0.65
N LEU A 96 11.54 -4.03 -1.09
CA LEU A 96 10.13 -3.97 -0.71
C LEU A 96 9.22 -3.85 -1.93
N VAL A 97 8.04 -4.42 -1.82
CA VAL A 97 6.89 -4.21 -2.71
C VAL A 97 5.89 -3.32 -2.00
N CYS A 98 5.53 -2.19 -2.59
CA CYS A 98 4.56 -1.24 -2.06
C CYS A 98 3.27 -1.33 -2.86
N LEU A 99 2.18 -1.82 -2.25
CA LEU A 99 0.85 -1.78 -2.85
C LEU A 99 0.29 -0.36 -2.70
N ALA A 100 0.10 0.33 -3.81
CA ALA A 100 -0.32 1.72 -3.90
C ALA A 100 -1.62 1.82 -4.72
N GLY A 101 -2.71 1.27 -4.19
CA GLY A 101 -3.96 1.15 -4.92
C GLY A 101 -3.91 0.07 -6.00
N PHE A 102 -3.33 -1.08 -5.71
CA PHE A 102 -3.30 -2.24 -6.59
C PHE A 102 -4.58 -3.06 -6.42
N LEU A 103 -5.50 -2.98 -7.38
CA LEU A 103 -6.84 -3.55 -7.27
C LEU A 103 -6.94 -5.04 -7.64
N SER A 104 -5.88 -5.65 -8.16
CA SER A 104 -5.85 -7.09 -8.42
C SER A 104 -5.29 -7.81 -7.20
N ARG A 105 -5.85 -8.98 -6.88
CA ARG A 105 -5.32 -9.79 -5.78
C ARG A 105 -3.91 -10.26 -6.15
N TYR A 106 -2.94 -9.93 -5.30
CA TYR A 106 -1.55 -10.33 -5.46
C TYR A 106 -1.22 -11.46 -4.50
N MET A 107 -1.05 -12.66 -5.06
CA MET A 107 -0.75 -13.90 -4.35
C MET A 107 0.76 -14.16 -4.40
N PHE A 108 1.53 -13.30 -3.77
CA PHE A 108 2.99 -13.38 -3.79
C PHE A 108 3.52 -14.66 -3.13
N SER A 109 4.70 -15.11 -3.53
CA SER A 109 5.36 -16.29 -2.98
C SER A 109 5.93 -16.03 -1.58
N ASP A 110 6.20 -17.11 -0.85
CA ASP A 110 6.85 -17.04 0.48
C ASP A 110 8.20 -16.32 0.47
N ARG A 111 8.87 -16.23 -0.70
CA ARG A 111 10.12 -15.46 -0.87
C ARG A 111 9.94 -13.96 -0.65
N LEU A 112 8.72 -13.44 -0.77
CA LEU A 112 8.37 -12.04 -0.54
C LEU A 112 7.63 -11.82 0.79
N LYS A 113 7.42 -12.85 1.58
CA LYS A 113 6.80 -12.74 2.91
C LYS A 113 7.58 -11.76 3.78
N GLY A 114 6.84 -10.80 4.38
CA GLY A 114 7.44 -9.72 5.16
C GLY A 114 8.13 -8.63 4.33
N ARG A 115 7.92 -8.63 3.00
CA ARG A 115 8.47 -7.63 2.07
C ARG A 115 7.40 -6.93 1.23
N VAL A 116 6.14 -7.29 1.38
CA VAL A 116 5.01 -6.66 0.69
C VAL A 116 4.26 -5.80 1.69
N LEU A 117 4.17 -4.50 1.41
CA LEU A 117 3.45 -3.52 2.22
C LEU A 117 2.15 -3.13 1.55
N ASN A 118 1.11 -2.95 2.35
CA ASN A 118 -0.14 -2.36 1.90
C ASN A 118 -0.48 -1.14 2.77
N ILE A 119 -1.14 -0.16 2.17
CA ILE A 119 -1.81 0.92 2.88
C ILE A 119 -3.30 0.78 2.66
N HIS A 120 -4.05 0.71 3.75
CA HIS A 120 -5.50 0.57 3.75
C HIS A 120 -6.14 1.83 4.33
N PRO A 121 -7.17 2.43 3.68
CA PRO A 121 -7.72 3.72 4.06
C PRO A 121 -8.73 3.64 5.23
N ALA A 122 -8.46 2.78 6.20
CA ALA A 122 -9.20 2.71 7.47
C ALA A 122 -8.31 2.21 8.61
N LEU A 123 -8.82 2.31 9.84
CA LEU A 123 -8.18 1.74 11.03
C LEU A 123 -8.56 0.27 11.15
N ILE A 124 -7.72 -0.63 10.63
CA ILE A 124 -7.91 -2.09 10.78
C ILE A 124 -8.03 -2.45 12.28
N PRO A 125 -8.98 -3.29 12.70
CA PRO A 125 -9.78 -4.23 11.88
C PRO A 125 -11.14 -3.68 11.38
N MET A 126 -11.42 -2.41 11.53
CA MET A 126 -12.66 -1.80 11.04
C MET A 126 -12.57 -1.51 9.54
N PHE A 127 -13.70 -1.63 8.83
CA PHE A 127 -13.86 -1.27 7.42
C PHE A 127 -12.78 -1.86 6.51
N CYS A 128 -12.39 -3.13 6.72
CA CYS A 128 -11.36 -3.84 5.97
C CYS A 128 -11.87 -5.21 5.48
N GLY A 129 -11.06 -5.89 4.67
CA GLY A 129 -11.36 -7.21 4.13
C GLY A 129 -11.91 -7.17 2.69
N GLU A 130 -12.45 -8.29 2.24
CA GLU A 130 -12.88 -8.46 0.85
C GLU A 130 -13.97 -7.45 0.46
N GLY A 131 -13.75 -6.76 -0.67
CA GLY A 131 -14.67 -5.73 -1.17
C GLY A 131 -14.52 -4.34 -0.56
N MET A 132 -13.73 -4.19 0.51
CA MET A 132 -13.47 -2.91 1.19
C MET A 132 -12.23 -2.25 0.61
N TYR A 133 -12.40 -1.44 -0.44
CA TYR A 133 -11.31 -0.70 -1.10
C TYR A 133 -11.80 0.62 -1.70
N GLY A 134 -10.89 1.59 -1.79
CA GLY A 134 -11.14 2.89 -2.39
C GLY A 134 -12.32 3.61 -1.76
N HIS A 135 -13.19 4.20 -2.58
CA HIS A 135 -14.31 5.02 -2.11
C HIS A 135 -15.32 4.28 -1.21
N ARG A 136 -15.51 2.97 -1.42
CA ARG A 136 -16.41 2.14 -0.61
C ARG A 136 -16.07 2.15 0.88
N VAL A 137 -14.79 2.26 1.22
CA VAL A 137 -14.36 2.35 2.62
C VAL A 137 -14.90 3.63 3.25
N HIS A 138 -14.77 4.76 2.56
CA HIS A 138 -15.20 6.06 3.07
C HIS A 138 -16.74 6.17 3.14
N GLU A 139 -17.44 5.57 2.18
CA GLU A 139 -18.92 5.42 2.24
C GLU A 139 -19.33 4.64 3.49
N ALA A 140 -18.67 3.52 3.77
CA ALA A 140 -18.96 2.69 4.95
C ALA A 140 -18.64 3.44 6.26
N VAL A 141 -17.55 4.19 6.31
CA VAL A 141 -17.15 5.03 7.45
C VAL A 141 -18.25 6.06 7.75
N VAL A 142 -18.68 6.84 6.75
CA VAL A 142 -19.71 7.85 6.91
C VAL A 142 -21.03 7.20 7.33
N ALA A 143 -21.46 6.13 6.65
CA ALA A 143 -22.70 5.42 6.94
C ALA A 143 -22.75 4.82 8.36
N SER A 144 -21.58 4.45 8.93
CA SER A 144 -21.51 3.87 10.27
C SER A 144 -21.67 4.88 11.40
N GLY A 145 -21.49 6.17 11.14
CA GLY A 145 -21.56 7.23 12.14
C GLY A 145 -20.38 7.25 13.12
N VAL A 146 -19.28 6.56 12.86
CA VAL A 146 -18.06 6.65 13.68
C VAL A 146 -17.50 8.07 13.65
N ARG A 147 -16.82 8.46 14.71
CA ARG A 147 -16.24 9.80 14.86
C ARG A 147 -14.73 9.84 14.64
N LEU A 148 -14.12 8.69 14.41
CA LEU A 148 -12.71 8.54 14.15
C LEU A 148 -12.50 7.49 13.06
N THR A 149 -11.64 7.81 12.10
CA THR A 149 -11.16 6.90 11.08
C THR A 149 -9.68 7.15 10.83
N GLY A 150 -9.11 6.70 9.72
CA GLY A 150 -7.70 6.93 9.39
C GLY A 150 -7.19 5.95 8.36
N CYS A 151 -5.90 5.63 8.45
CA CYS A 151 -5.25 4.65 7.58
C CYS A 151 -4.39 3.67 8.38
N THR A 152 -4.12 2.53 7.77
CA THR A 152 -3.26 1.48 8.32
C THR A 152 -2.21 1.07 7.29
N VAL A 153 -0.94 1.13 7.68
CA VAL A 153 0.16 0.49 6.93
C VAL A 153 0.47 -0.84 7.59
N HIS A 154 0.46 -1.92 6.81
CA HIS A 154 0.70 -3.27 7.30
C HIS A 154 1.49 -4.10 6.29
N PHE A 155 2.12 -5.16 6.73
CA PHE A 155 2.61 -6.19 5.83
C PHE A 155 1.41 -6.94 5.24
N ALA A 156 1.39 -7.11 3.93
CA ALA A 156 0.38 -7.93 3.29
C ALA A 156 0.63 -9.42 3.59
N ASP A 157 -0.46 -10.18 3.63
CA ASP A 157 -0.47 -11.63 3.66
C ASP A 157 -1.42 -12.19 2.60
N HIS A 158 -1.75 -13.49 2.68
CA HIS A 158 -2.62 -14.13 1.69
C HIS A 158 -4.11 -13.85 1.89
N SER A 159 -4.49 -13.21 2.99
CA SER A 159 -5.85 -12.74 3.28
C SER A 159 -5.92 -11.23 3.17
N TYR A 160 -7.10 -10.67 2.86
CA TYR A 160 -7.22 -9.22 2.76
C TYR A 160 -7.09 -8.56 4.13
N ASP A 161 -6.16 -7.62 4.22
CA ASP A 161 -5.95 -6.69 5.33
C ASP A 161 -5.76 -7.36 6.72
N THR A 162 -5.21 -8.59 6.76
CA THR A 162 -5.01 -9.36 8.01
C THR A 162 -3.56 -9.41 8.48
N GLY A 163 -2.61 -8.95 7.68
CA GLY A 163 -1.19 -9.01 8.01
C GLY A 163 -0.77 -8.05 9.13
N PRO A 164 0.45 -8.23 9.66
CA PRO A 164 0.95 -7.47 10.81
C PRO A 164 0.98 -5.96 10.55
N ILE A 165 0.34 -5.19 11.44
CA ILE A 165 0.28 -3.73 11.36
C ILE A 165 1.63 -3.13 11.74
N ILE A 166 2.10 -2.16 10.95
CA ILE A 166 3.30 -1.37 11.23
C ILE A 166 2.92 -0.05 11.86
N LEU A 167 1.95 0.67 11.25
CA LEU A 167 1.60 2.03 11.63
C LEU A 167 0.14 2.30 11.34
N GLN A 168 -0.50 3.01 12.25
CA GLN A 168 -1.85 3.57 12.04
C GLN A 168 -1.82 5.06 12.34
N ARG A 169 -2.50 5.84 11.49
CA ARG A 169 -2.75 7.26 11.72
C ARG A 169 -4.25 7.50 11.66
N CYS A 170 -4.75 8.33 12.57
CA CYS A 170 -6.17 8.59 12.68
C CYS A 170 -6.52 10.04 12.31
N CYS A 171 -7.76 10.24 11.86
CA CYS A 171 -8.34 11.55 11.63
C CYS A 171 -9.82 11.57 12.06
N PRO A 172 -10.37 12.76 12.38
CA PRO A 172 -11.77 12.89 12.78
C PRO A 172 -12.73 12.66 11.61
N VAL A 173 -13.97 12.26 11.95
CA VAL A 173 -15.12 12.23 11.05
C VAL A 173 -16.19 13.17 11.64
N TYR A 174 -16.54 14.22 10.89
CA TYR A 174 -17.52 15.20 11.30
C TYR A 174 -18.93 14.80 10.88
N SER A 175 -19.94 15.43 11.48
CA SER A 175 -21.36 15.03 11.28
C SER A 175 -21.87 15.31 9.87
N ASP A 176 -21.27 16.26 9.20
CA ASP A 176 -21.61 16.77 7.87
C ASP A 176 -20.64 16.34 6.78
N ASP A 177 -19.67 15.47 7.13
CA ASP A 177 -18.72 14.94 6.15
C ASP A 177 -19.43 14.11 5.07
N THR A 178 -19.05 14.35 3.84
CA THR A 178 -19.27 13.44 2.71
C THR A 178 -18.18 12.35 2.68
N PRO A 179 -18.38 11.25 1.95
CA PRO A 179 -17.32 10.27 1.73
C PRO A 179 -16.06 10.88 1.11
N GLU A 180 -16.21 11.91 0.26
CA GLU A 180 -15.10 12.66 -0.37
C GLU A 180 -14.30 13.46 0.66
N ASP A 181 -14.95 14.09 1.64
CA ASP A 181 -14.29 14.84 2.71
C ASP A 181 -13.47 13.90 3.58
N VAL A 182 -14.03 12.75 3.94
CA VAL A 182 -13.34 11.70 4.68
C VAL A 182 -12.16 11.16 3.87
N ALA A 183 -12.36 10.87 2.58
CA ALA A 183 -11.30 10.38 1.69
C ALA A 183 -10.12 11.34 1.61
N ALA A 184 -10.39 12.65 1.47
CA ALA A 184 -9.34 13.67 1.40
C ALA A 184 -8.53 13.73 2.70
N ARG A 185 -9.21 13.66 3.85
CA ARG A 185 -8.59 13.71 5.18
C ARG A 185 -7.78 12.44 5.47
N VAL A 186 -8.31 11.27 5.13
CA VAL A 186 -7.59 9.99 5.24
C VAL A 186 -6.36 9.97 4.33
N PHE A 187 -6.48 10.48 3.09
CA PHE A 187 -5.35 10.54 2.17
C PHE A 187 -4.22 11.42 2.69
N ALA A 188 -4.51 12.53 3.38
CA ALA A 188 -3.50 13.34 4.04
C ALA A 188 -2.70 12.54 5.08
N GLU A 189 -3.40 11.67 5.85
CA GLU A 189 -2.75 10.76 6.80
C GLU A 189 -1.94 9.66 6.10
N GLU A 190 -2.43 9.12 4.98
CA GLU A 190 -1.71 8.14 4.16
C GLU A 190 -0.39 8.71 3.62
N CYS A 191 -0.40 9.97 3.19
CA CYS A 191 0.78 10.68 2.69
C CYS A 191 1.92 10.77 3.71
N ILE A 192 1.60 10.70 5.00
CA ILE A 192 2.57 10.65 6.10
C ILE A 192 2.86 9.20 6.51
N ALA A 193 1.82 8.38 6.65
CA ALA A 193 1.94 7.03 7.19
C ALA A 193 2.82 6.12 6.33
N TYR A 194 2.61 6.12 5.02
CA TYR A 194 3.30 5.16 4.15
C TYR A 194 4.81 5.38 4.09
N PRO A 195 5.32 6.60 3.76
CA PRO A 195 6.76 6.85 3.77
C PRO A 195 7.37 6.69 5.17
N THR A 196 6.63 7.02 6.24
CA THR A 196 7.10 6.79 7.61
C THR A 196 7.31 5.30 7.90
N ALA A 197 6.36 4.43 7.53
CA ALA A 197 6.50 2.99 7.71
C ALA A 197 7.69 2.42 6.90
N ILE A 198 7.92 2.91 5.68
CA ILE A 198 9.07 2.51 4.87
C ILE A 198 10.39 2.95 5.55
N ASN A 199 10.46 4.16 6.10
CA ASN A 199 11.64 4.62 6.85
C ASN A 199 11.90 3.77 8.10
N LEU A 200 10.86 3.38 8.85
CA LEU A 200 11.02 2.47 10.00
C LEU A 200 11.66 1.14 9.61
N ILE A 201 11.33 0.61 8.43
CA ILE A 201 11.94 -0.60 7.88
C ILE A 201 13.39 -0.33 7.44
N ALA A 202 13.64 0.78 6.74
CA ALA A 202 14.99 1.19 6.30
C ALA A 202 15.94 1.35 7.49
N ASP A 203 15.43 1.84 8.62
CA ASP A 203 16.15 1.99 9.88
C ASP A 203 16.26 0.68 10.69
N ARG A 204 15.72 -0.42 10.17
CA ARG A 204 15.68 -1.74 10.85
C ARG A 204 14.99 -1.70 12.21
N ARG A 205 14.03 -0.82 12.37
CA ARG A 205 13.27 -0.64 13.61
C ARG A 205 12.03 -1.52 13.68
N VAL A 206 11.66 -2.19 12.59
CA VAL A 206 10.50 -3.08 12.54
C VAL A 206 10.97 -4.54 12.61
N SER A 207 10.47 -5.29 13.57
CA SER A 207 10.68 -6.72 13.69
C SER A 207 9.37 -7.46 13.96
N PHE A 208 9.32 -8.75 13.65
CA PHE A 208 8.15 -9.58 13.94
C PHE A 208 8.28 -10.21 15.31
N THR A 209 7.26 -10.06 16.16
CA THR A 209 7.17 -10.74 17.46
C THR A 209 6.36 -12.03 17.37
N SER A 210 5.47 -12.13 16.38
CA SER A 210 4.67 -13.29 16.05
C SER A 210 4.16 -13.19 14.62
N SER A 211 3.41 -14.17 14.15
CA SER A 211 2.82 -14.15 12.80
C SER A 211 1.89 -12.95 12.52
N HIS A 212 1.36 -12.30 13.57
CA HIS A 212 0.39 -11.20 13.44
C HIS A 212 0.79 -9.93 14.20
N ARG A 213 2.02 -9.84 14.69
CA ARG A 213 2.46 -8.66 15.45
C ARG A 213 3.83 -8.20 15.00
N THR A 214 3.99 -6.89 14.86
CA THR A 214 5.28 -6.23 14.76
C THR A 214 5.69 -5.64 16.10
N TYR A 215 6.98 -5.51 16.28
CA TYR A 215 7.61 -4.70 17.31
C TYR A 215 8.36 -3.56 16.62
N ILE A 216 8.19 -2.35 17.13
CA ILE A 216 8.89 -1.17 16.62
C ILE A 216 9.85 -0.71 17.70
N ASP A 217 11.15 -0.75 17.40
CA ASP A 217 12.18 -0.31 18.32
C ASP A 217 12.09 1.20 18.56
N GLY A 218 12.16 1.61 19.83
CA GLY A 218 12.00 3.00 20.22
C GLY A 218 10.56 3.49 20.23
N ASP A 219 9.62 2.62 20.59
CA ASP A 219 8.17 2.83 20.59
C ASP A 219 7.67 3.89 21.60
N ARG A 220 8.13 5.12 21.39
CA ARG A 220 7.41 6.33 21.83
C ARG A 220 6.77 7.04 20.64
N PHE A 221 6.30 6.26 19.71
CA PHE A 221 5.84 6.71 18.41
C PHE A 221 4.62 7.63 18.50
N ILE A 222 3.75 7.44 19.49
CA ILE A 222 2.53 8.24 19.68
C ILE A 222 2.88 9.64 20.24
N GLU A 223 3.95 9.77 21.04
CA GLU A 223 4.34 11.05 21.64
C GLU A 223 4.96 12.03 20.63
N ARG A 224 5.59 11.55 19.55
CA ARG A 224 6.27 12.43 18.58
C ARG A 224 5.39 12.99 17.47
N TYR A 225 4.27 12.34 17.16
CA TYR A 225 3.41 12.74 16.05
C TYR A 225 2.12 13.46 16.48
N GLY A 226 1.88 13.61 17.79
CA GLY A 226 0.73 14.33 18.32
C GLY A 226 1.04 15.73 18.85
N ALA A 227 2.30 16.14 18.92
CA ALA A 227 2.68 17.37 19.63
C ALA A 227 3.25 18.50 18.76
N ASP A 228 3.69 18.23 17.53
CA ASP A 228 4.45 19.21 16.75
C ASP A 228 3.70 19.84 15.57
N ASP A 229 2.43 19.49 15.33
CA ASP A 229 1.61 20.03 14.24
C ASP A 229 0.31 20.73 14.74
N ALA A 230 0.33 21.38 15.89
CA ALA A 230 -0.76 22.22 16.38
C ALA A 230 -0.41 23.71 16.25
#